data_0660772cfb2521b97c5ce16bbd2bf572
#
_entry.id   0660772cfb2521b97c5ce16bbd2bf572
#
_cell.length_a   1.000
_cell.length_b   1.000
_cell.length_c   1.000
_cell.angle_alpha   90.00
_cell.angle_beta   90.00
_cell.angle_gamma   90.00
#
_symmetry.space_group_name_H-M   'P 1'
#
loop_
_entity.id
_entity.type
_entity.pdbx_description
1 polymer ?
#
loop_
_entity_poly.entity_id
_entity_poly.type
_entity_poly.pdbx_seq_one_letter_code
_entity_poly.pdbx_strand_id
1 'polypeptide(L)'
;GLLKYQWVCLPLSLVGVVYKADGSRVDVSIGEDPGDPVLFINDLLPHLGKDQAAKKLSEAISGEMLMPLAGTNGEGEKTKPAILTLLKEKYGIEEEDFTSAELEIIPAVKSRDVGLDRSMIMSHGHDDRVCSYANLAAILDAAPGEKTQVALFADKEEIGSVGNTGVQSSYFPDFIAELLSLQGHDQEIWLRRTLRNSEVLSADVCAAFDPVFADAYEEQNSAKLGYGICLCKYTGARGKAGSNDANAEFMAKIRRIFNEKEVPWQVGELGKVDQGGGGTIAYIMADWGCDVVDCGVAMHSMHAPLEICLLYTSPSPR
;
A
#
# COMPACT_ATOMS: atom_id res chain seq x y z
N GLY A 1 5.76 -6.88 -2.18
CA GLY A 1 5.93 -7.98 -1.22
C GLY A 1 7.37 -8.19 -0.83
N LEU A 2 7.62 -8.23 0.45
CA LEU A 2 8.96 -8.45 1.01
C LEU A 2 9.44 -9.89 0.84
N LEU A 3 8.52 -10.84 0.68
CA LEU A 3 8.85 -12.26 0.58
C LEU A 3 9.00 -12.69 -0.88
N LYS A 4 10.22 -12.67 -1.37
CA LYS A 4 10.59 -12.91 -2.77
C LYS A 4 10.04 -14.21 -3.36
N TYR A 5 9.92 -15.29 -2.55
CA TYR A 5 9.38 -16.57 -3.00
C TYR A 5 7.91 -16.49 -3.47
N GLN A 6 7.16 -15.49 -3.01
CA GLN A 6 5.75 -15.33 -3.40
C GLN A 6 5.57 -14.81 -4.83
N TRP A 7 6.64 -14.28 -5.44
CA TRP A 7 6.61 -13.67 -6.76
C TRP A 7 6.93 -14.63 -7.91
N VAL A 8 7.49 -15.81 -7.60
CA VAL A 8 7.74 -16.84 -8.62
C VAL A 8 6.46 -17.57 -8.96
N CYS A 9 6.33 -18.03 -10.19
CA CYS A 9 5.19 -18.79 -10.71
C CYS A 9 3.85 -18.03 -10.72
N LEU A 10 3.90 -16.70 -10.77
CA LEU A 10 2.72 -15.85 -10.97
C LEU A 10 2.71 -15.23 -12.36
N PRO A 11 1.53 -15.06 -12.98
CA PRO A 11 1.40 -14.17 -14.13
C PRO A 11 1.61 -12.73 -13.65
N LEU A 12 2.42 -11.97 -14.39
CA LEU A 12 2.84 -10.63 -14.01
C LEU A 12 2.58 -9.66 -15.16
N SER A 13 2.19 -8.43 -14.80
CA SER A 13 2.04 -7.28 -15.68
C SER A 13 3.24 -6.35 -15.53
N LEU A 14 3.54 -5.59 -16.58
CA LEU A 14 4.48 -4.47 -16.57
C LEU A 14 3.69 -3.18 -16.77
N VAL A 15 3.71 -2.31 -15.78
CA VAL A 15 2.97 -1.04 -15.81
C VAL A 15 3.87 0.12 -15.39
N GLY A 16 3.53 1.32 -15.83
CA GLY A 16 4.22 2.53 -15.40
C GLY A 16 4.39 3.55 -16.52
N VAL A 17 5.42 4.38 -16.41
CA VAL A 17 5.68 5.46 -17.35
C VAL A 17 7.13 5.47 -17.80
N VAL A 18 7.35 5.95 -19.02
CA VAL A 18 8.66 6.20 -19.60
C VAL A 18 8.70 7.63 -20.08
N TYR A 19 9.70 8.39 -19.67
CA TYR A 19 9.96 9.72 -20.22
C TYR A 19 11.08 9.62 -21.24
N LYS A 20 10.78 10.02 -22.49
CA LYS A 20 11.74 9.98 -23.58
C LYS A 20 12.67 11.17 -23.57
N ALA A 21 13.77 11.09 -24.32
CA ALA A 21 14.77 12.16 -24.41
C ALA A 21 14.20 13.51 -24.90
N ASP A 22 13.11 13.50 -25.64
CA ASP A 22 12.41 14.71 -26.09
C ASP A 22 11.42 15.29 -25.05
N GLY A 23 11.34 14.67 -23.85
CA GLY A 23 10.45 15.05 -22.77
C GLY A 23 9.01 14.48 -22.90
N SER A 24 8.73 13.74 -23.95
CA SER A 24 7.41 13.11 -24.08
C SER A 24 7.24 11.96 -23.11
N ARG A 25 6.01 11.82 -22.56
CA ARG A 25 5.61 10.75 -21.65
C ARG A 25 4.92 9.64 -22.43
N VAL A 26 5.28 8.41 -22.10
CA VAL A 26 4.66 7.19 -22.62
C VAL A 26 4.17 6.36 -21.43
N ASP A 27 2.87 6.07 -21.38
CA ASP A 27 2.30 5.15 -20.41
C ASP A 27 2.43 3.72 -20.94
N VAL A 28 2.97 2.83 -20.10
CA VAL A 28 3.18 1.41 -20.41
C VAL A 28 2.19 0.57 -19.62
N SER A 29 1.48 -0.31 -20.31
CA SER A 29 0.59 -1.31 -19.73
C SER A 29 0.66 -2.58 -20.55
N ILE A 30 1.21 -3.63 -19.97
CA ILE A 30 1.36 -4.96 -20.60
C ILE A 30 0.92 -6.00 -19.58
N GLY A 31 -0.06 -6.82 -19.93
CA GLY A 31 -0.58 -7.89 -19.07
C GLY A 31 -1.84 -7.54 -18.31
N GLU A 32 -2.33 -6.29 -18.43
CA GLU A 32 -3.55 -5.85 -17.74
C GLU A 32 -4.82 -6.21 -18.50
N ASP A 33 -4.78 -6.21 -19.83
CA ASP A 33 -5.91 -6.61 -20.66
C ASP A 33 -5.95 -8.14 -20.88
N PRO A 34 -7.14 -8.76 -20.99
CA PRO A 34 -7.27 -10.21 -21.16
C PRO A 34 -6.58 -10.75 -22.41
N GLY A 35 -6.32 -9.92 -23.41
CA GLY A 35 -5.62 -10.27 -24.65
C GLY A 35 -4.12 -10.06 -24.63
N ASP A 36 -3.60 -9.43 -23.57
CA ASP A 36 -2.18 -9.14 -23.46
C ASP A 36 -1.37 -10.39 -23.06
N PRO A 37 -0.13 -10.50 -23.51
CA PRO A 37 0.81 -11.46 -22.93
C PRO A 37 1.15 -11.05 -21.51
N VAL A 38 1.45 -12.02 -20.65
CA VAL A 38 1.95 -11.79 -19.29
C VAL A 38 3.45 -12.08 -19.21
N LEU A 39 4.10 -11.47 -18.23
CA LEU A 39 5.45 -11.82 -17.82
C LEU A 39 5.39 -12.93 -16.77
N PHE A 40 6.52 -13.61 -16.53
CA PHE A 40 6.52 -14.72 -15.60
C PHE A 40 7.94 -14.90 -15.01
N ILE A 41 8.04 -15.03 -13.70
CA ILE A 41 9.29 -15.39 -13.02
C ILE A 41 9.22 -16.89 -12.74
N ASN A 42 10.07 -17.66 -13.42
CA ASN A 42 10.12 -19.10 -13.21
C ASN A 42 10.86 -19.48 -11.92
N ASP A 43 10.44 -20.57 -11.30
CA ASP A 43 11.16 -21.21 -10.21
C ASP A 43 12.00 -22.39 -10.73
N LEU A 44 12.96 -22.81 -9.91
CA LEU A 44 13.78 -23.97 -10.24
C LEU A 44 12.95 -25.27 -10.11
N LEU A 45 13.07 -26.12 -11.08
CA LEU A 45 12.51 -27.47 -11.09
C LEU A 45 12.95 -28.24 -9.83
N PRO A 46 12.05 -28.89 -9.07
CA PRO A 46 12.38 -29.56 -7.80
C PRO A 46 13.47 -30.63 -7.93
N HIS A 47 13.58 -31.30 -9.06
CA HIS A 47 14.62 -32.31 -9.30
C HIS A 47 16.04 -31.73 -9.28
N LEU A 48 16.20 -30.44 -9.49
CA LEU A 48 17.47 -29.71 -9.42
C LEU A 48 17.56 -28.82 -8.17
N GLY A 49 16.49 -28.71 -7.39
CA GLY A 49 16.31 -27.74 -6.31
C GLY A 49 16.86 -28.14 -4.95
N LYS A 50 17.67 -29.19 -4.81
CA LYS A 50 18.18 -29.67 -3.52
C LYS A 50 18.86 -28.58 -2.69
N ASP A 51 19.76 -27.83 -3.30
CA ASP A 51 20.52 -26.79 -2.61
C ASP A 51 19.68 -25.54 -2.32
N GLN A 52 18.72 -25.22 -3.20
CA GLN A 52 17.73 -24.15 -2.98
C GLN A 52 16.83 -24.49 -1.80
N ALA A 53 16.32 -25.72 -1.74
CA ALA A 53 15.42 -26.17 -0.66
C ALA A 53 16.10 -26.22 0.72
N ALA A 54 17.42 -26.31 0.78
CA ALA A 54 18.20 -26.29 2.01
C ALA A 54 18.47 -24.88 2.56
N LYS A 55 18.18 -23.82 1.80
CA LYS A 55 18.38 -22.43 2.22
C LYS A 55 17.26 -21.95 3.12
N LYS A 56 17.53 -20.88 3.88
CA LYS A 56 16.47 -20.16 4.59
C LYS A 56 15.50 -19.56 3.58
N LEU A 57 14.22 -19.40 3.98
CA LEU A 57 13.18 -18.86 3.12
C LEU A 57 13.55 -17.50 2.50
N SER A 58 14.20 -16.62 3.27
CA SER A 58 14.67 -15.31 2.79
C SER A 58 15.81 -15.36 1.79
N GLU A 59 16.53 -16.50 1.70
CA GLU A 59 17.71 -16.72 0.86
C GLU A 59 17.42 -17.65 -0.32
N ALA A 60 16.31 -18.38 -0.29
CA ALA A 60 15.94 -19.37 -1.32
C ALA A 60 15.78 -18.74 -2.71
N ILE A 61 15.24 -17.53 -2.75
CA ILE A 61 15.15 -16.69 -3.95
C ILE A 61 15.93 -15.40 -3.66
N SER A 62 17.01 -15.13 -4.42
CA SER A 62 17.70 -13.84 -4.35
C SER A 62 16.95 -12.75 -5.14
N GLY A 63 17.24 -11.48 -4.85
CA GLY A 63 16.64 -10.37 -5.60
C GLY A 63 16.97 -10.44 -7.10
N GLU A 64 18.19 -10.85 -7.43
CA GLU A 64 18.66 -10.97 -8.81
C GLU A 64 17.98 -12.11 -9.58
N MET A 65 17.35 -13.07 -8.88
CA MET A 65 16.58 -14.15 -9.51
C MET A 65 15.16 -13.70 -9.88
N LEU A 66 14.69 -12.56 -9.40
CA LEU A 66 13.38 -12.00 -9.75
C LEU A 66 13.42 -11.33 -11.14
N MET A 67 13.83 -12.07 -12.14
CA MET A 67 13.89 -11.62 -13.54
C MET A 67 12.72 -12.20 -14.33
N PRO A 68 11.77 -11.36 -14.78
CA PRO A 68 10.66 -11.83 -15.57
C PRO A 68 11.10 -12.27 -16.95
N LEU A 69 10.57 -13.38 -17.40
CA LEU A 69 10.71 -13.84 -18.78
C LEU A 69 9.89 -12.91 -19.68
N ALA A 70 10.56 -12.18 -20.55
CA ALA A 70 9.95 -11.24 -21.50
C ALA A 70 9.67 -11.86 -22.87
N GLY A 71 10.23 -13.01 -23.16
CA GLY A 71 9.99 -13.73 -24.41
C GLY A 71 11.22 -14.47 -24.94
N THR A 72 11.01 -15.17 -26.03
CA THR A 72 12.05 -15.79 -26.86
C THR A 72 11.59 -15.77 -28.32
N ASN A 73 12.48 -15.41 -29.22
CA ASN A 73 12.18 -15.49 -30.66
C ASN A 73 12.64 -16.80 -31.30
N GLY A 74 13.11 -17.75 -30.48
CA GLY A 74 13.66 -19.03 -30.96
C GLY A 74 15.06 -18.95 -31.60
N GLU A 75 15.66 -17.76 -31.65
CA GLU A 75 16.95 -17.52 -32.32
C GLU A 75 18.06 -17.08 -31.33
N GLY A 76 17.91 -17.35 -30.02
CA GLY A 76 18.95 -17.14 -29.01
C GLY A 76 19.35 -15.66 -28.86
N GLU A 77 20.56 -15.30 -29.27
CA GLU A 77 21.14 -13.96 -29.11
C GLU A 77 20.33 -12.81 -29.73
N LYS A 78 19.39 -13.12 -30.61
CA LYS A 78 18.50 -12.11 -31.21
C LYS A 78 17.24 -11.82 -30.40
N THR A 79 17.03 -12.45 -29.26
CA THR A 79 15.81 -12.25 -28.42
C THR A 79 15.72 -10.81 -27.93
N LYS A 80 16.77 -10.23 -27.36
CA LYS A 80 16.75 -8.84 -26.88
C LYS A 80 16.39 -7.83 -27.98
N PRO A 81 17.04 -7.84 -29.17
CA PRO A 81 16.63 -6.96 -30.27
C PRO A 81 15.17 -7.14 -30.70
N ALA A 82 14.67 -8.38 -30.72
CA ALA A 82 13.28 -8.65 -31.10
C ALA A 82 12.28 -8.03 -30.08
N ILE A 83 12.54 -8.17 -28.77
CA ILE A 83 11.71 -7.56 -27.72
C ILE A 83 11.76 -6.03 -27.81
N LEU A 84 12.95 -5.44 -28.01
CA LEU A 84 13.09 -3.99 -28.19
C LEU A 84 12.32 -3.50 -29.41
N THR A 85 12.31 -4.27 -30.51
CA THR A 85 11.50 -3.94 -31.69
C THR A 85 10.01 -3.91 -31.36
N LEU A 86 9.48 -4.89 -30.63
CA LEU A 86 8.07 -4.91 -30.20
C LEU A 86 7.72 -3.71 -29.31
N LEU A 87 8.59 -3.34 -28.37
CA LEU A 87 8.39 -2.16 -27.50
C LEU A 87 8.43 -0.86 -28.30
N LYS A 88 9.33 -0.77 -29.29
CA LYS A 88 9.40 0.36 -30.19
C LYS A 88 8.15 0.48 -31.07
N GLU A 89 7.67 -0.62 -31.62
CA GLU A 89 6.46 -0.64 -32.47
C GLU A 89 5.20 -0.28 -31.66
N LYS A 90 5.06 -0.82 -30.44
CA LYS A 90 3.87 -0.60 -29.61
C LYS A 90 3.89 0.76 -28.89
N TYR A 91 5.03 1.18 -28.36
CA TYR A 91 5.14 2.33 -27.46
C TYR A 91 6.11 3.42 -27.95
N GLY A 92 6.86 3.19 -29.02
CA GLY A 92 7.89 4.11 -29.50
C GLY A 92 9.08 4.25 -28.54
N ILE A 93 9.32 3.25 -27.69
CA ILE A 93 10.38 3.23 -26.67
C ILE A 93 11.65 2.61 -27.27
N GLU A 94 12.78 3.28 -27.09
CA GLU A 94 14.13 2.78 -27.39
C GLU A 94 14.81 2.26 -26.12
N GLU A 95 15.90 1.51 -26.28
CA GLU A 95 16.63 0.96 -25.13
C GLU A 95 17.12 2.04 -24.15
N GLU A 96 17.56 3.18 -24.66
CA GLU A 96 18.04 4.30 -23.84
C GLU A 96 16.94 4.90 -22.96
N ASP A 97 15.69 4.88 -23.40
CA ASP A 97 14.55 5.45 -22.67
C ASP A 97 14.29 4.75 -21.32
N PHE A 98 14.75 3.50 -21.16
CA PHE A 98 14.66 2.80 -19.86
C PHE A 98 15.46 3.47 -18.74
N THR A 99 16.40 4.36 -19.06
CA THR A 99 17.15 5.12 -18.04
C THR A 99 16.27 6.16 -17.32
N SER A 100 15.16 6.55 -17.93
CA SER A 100 14.17 7.50 -17.40
C SER A 100 12.77 6.88 -17.32
N ALA A 101 12.71 5.60 -16.93
CA ALA A 101 11.48 4.85 -16.75
C ALA A 101 11.18 4.64 -15.27
N GLU A 102 9.90 4.72 -14.92
CA GLU A 102 9.33 4.24 -13.66
C GLU A 102 8.37 3.10 -14.01
N LEU A 103 8.89 1.88 -14.00
CA LEU A 103 8.16 0.67 -14.37
C LEU A 103 8.08 -0.28 -13.19
N GLU A 104 6.90 -0.83 -12.99
CA GLU A 104 6.58 -1.76 -11.91
C GLU A 104 6.13 -3.10 -12.49
N ILE A 105 6.55 -4.17 -11.83
CA ILE A 105 6.05 -5.53 -12.10
C ILE A 105 5.02 -5.85 -11.02
N ILE A 106 3.78 -6.07 -11.43
CA ILE A 106 2.65 -6.36 -10.54
C ILE A 106 1.96 -7.67 -10.94
N PRO A 107 1.19 -8.32 -10.05
CA PRO A 107 0.43 -9.51 -10.42
C PRO A 107 -0.63 -9.22 -11.48
N ALA A 108 -0.60 -9.94 -12.60
CA ALA A 108 -1.60 -9.89 -13.66
C ALA A 108 -2.86 -10.70 -13.29
N VAL A 109 -3.37 -10.48 -12.09
CA VAL A 109 -4.51 -11.23 -11.55
C VAL A 109 -5.64 -10.25 -11.25
N LYS A 110 -6.79 -10.46 -11.87
CA LYS A 110 -7.99 -9.65 -11.60
C LYS A 110 -8.52 -9.95 -10.20
N SER A 111 -9.12 -8.94 -9.57
CA SER A 111 -9.82 -9.10 -8.30
C SER A 111 -10.90 -10.18 -8.39
N ARG A 112 -11.03 -11.02 -7.36
CA ARG A 112 -12.00 -12.12 -7.33
C ARG A 112 -12.55 -12.34 -5.94
N ASP A 113 -13.81 -12.81 -5.90
CA ASP A 113 -14.40 -13.31 -4.66
C ASP A 113 -13.62 -14.52 -4.13
N VAL A 114 -13.46 -14.56 -2.82
CA VAL A 114 -12.82 -15.64 -2.07
C VAL A 114 -13.80 -16.22 -1.04
N GLY A 115 -13.68 -17.52 -0.82
CA GLY A 115 -14.61 -18.32 0.00
C GLY A 115 -15.78 -18.84 -0.82
N LEU A 116 -16.36 -19.97 -0.35
CA LEU A 116 -17.52 -20.57 -1.01
C LEU A 116 -18.77 -19.69 -0.91
N ASP A 117 -18.81 -18.85 0.11
CA ASP A 117 -19.85 -17.86 0.39
C ASP A 117 -19.58 -16.50 -0.26
N ARG A 118 -18.44 -16.34 -0.94
CA ARG A 118 -18.01 -15.09 -1.60
C ARG A 118 -17.96 -13.89 -0.66
N SER A 119 -17.66 -14.12 0.61
CA SER A 119 -17.61 -13.04 1.63
C SER A 119 -16.38 -12.17 1.55
N MET A 120 -15.32 -12.64 0.91
CA MET A 120 -14.02 -11.96 0.83
C MET A 120 -13.66 -11.60 -0.62
N ILE A 121 -12.75 -10.66 -0.78
CA ILE A 121 -12.16 -10.28 -2.05
C ILE A 121 -10.65 -10.45 -1.98
N MET A 122 -10.10 -11.08 -3.01
CA MET A 122 -8.67 -11.14 -3.27
C MET A 122 -8.30 -10.11 -4.35
N SER A 123 -7.28 -9.33 -4.08
CA SER A 123 -6.69 -8.44 -5.07
C SER A 123 -5.24 -8.14 -4.75
N HIS A 124 -4.51 -7.58 -5.71
CA HIS A 124 -3.23 -6.94 -5.48
C HIS A 124 -3.44 -5.53 -4.93
N GLY A 125 -2.67 -5.15 -3.89
CA GLY A 125 -2.64 -3.79 -3.37
C GLY A 125 -3.92 -3.37 -2.64
N HIS A 126 -4.56 -4.27 -1.87
CA HIS A 126 -5.54 -3.85 -0.87
C HIS A 126 -4.89 -2.93 0.16
N ASP A 127 -3.66 -3.22 0.49
CA ASP A 127 -2.77 -2.35 1.23
C ASP A 127 -2.11 -1.34 0.25
N ASP A 128 -2.52 -0.04 0.26
CA ASP A 128 -3.63 0.50 1.04
C ASP A 128 -4.69 1.17 0.14
N ARG A 129 -5.05 0.52 -0.96
CA ARG A 129 -6.11 1.04 -1.84
C ARG A 129 -7.49 1.01 -1.20
N VAL A 130 -7.71 0.07 -0.26
CA VAL A 130 -9.02 -0.05 0.39
C VAL A 130 -9.33 1.15 1.28
N CYS A 131 -8.36 1.60 2.07
CA CYS A 131 -8.54 2.80 2.89
C CYS A 131 -8.44 4.08 2.06
N SER A 132 -7.57 4.12 1.05
CA SER A 132 -7.50 5.23 0.09
C SER A 132 -8.83 5.45 -0.64
N TYR A 133 -9.51 4.38 -1.06
CA TYR A 133 -10.84 4.48 -1.65
C TYR A 133 -11.87 5.04 -0.66
N ALA A 134 -11.83 4.59 0.61
CA ALA A 134 -12.71 5.10 1.65
C ALA A 134 -12.49 6.60 1.90
N ASN A 135 -11.25 7.06 1.93
CA ASN A 135 -10.88 8.47 2.05
C ASN A 135 -11.38 9.30 0.86
N LEU A 136 -11.23 8.77 -0.36
CA LEU A 136 -11.75 9.43 -1.56
C LEU A 136 -13.27 9.56 -1.50
N ALA A 137 -13.98 8.49 -1.18
CA ALA A 137 -15.43 8.52 -1.06
C ALA A 137 -15.88 9.52 0.01
N ALA A 138 -15.22 9.50 1.18
CA ALA A 138 -15.55 10.40 2.28
C ALA A 138 -15.38 11.88 1.90
N ILE A 139 -14.29 12.26 1.24
CA ILE A 139 -14.05 13.66 0.88
C ILE A 139 -15.00 14.13 -0.23
N LEU A 140 -15.41 13.24 -1.14
CA LEU A 140 -16.37 13.58 -2.20
C LEU A 140 -17.80 13.74 -1.67
N ASP A 141 -18.17 12.99 -0.63
CA ASP A 141 -19.48 13.05 0.01
C ASP A 141 -19.55 14.11 1.14
N ALA A 142 -18.41 14.66 1.53
CA ALA A 142 -18.34 15.60 2.64
C ALA A 142 -19.05 16.92 2.34
N ALA A 143 -19.97 17.31 3.20
CA ALA A 143 -20.55 18.66 3.15
C ALA A 143 -19.55 19.70 3.69
N PRO A 144 -19.60 20.95 3.18
CA PRO A 144 -18.82 22.04 3.76
C PRO A 144 -19.08 22.18 5.27
N GLY A 145 -18.02 22.24 6.05
CA GLY A 145 -18.06 22.37 7.51
C GLY A 145 -17.31 23.60 8.01
N GLU A 146 -17.25 23.77 9.32
CA GLU A 146 -16.49 24.86 9.95
C GLU A 146 -14.97 24.69 9.80
N LYS A 147 -14.50 23.44 9.68
CA LYS A 147 -13.09 23.11 9.50
C LYS A 147 -12.82 22.70 8.04
N THR A 148 -11.66 23.06 7.53
CA THR A 148 -11.16 22.56 6.25
C THR A 148 -10.98 21.05 6.34
N GLN A 149 -11.49 20.34 5.35
CA GLN A 149 -11.35 18.88 5.22
C GLN A 149 -10.35 18.57 4.12
N VAL A 150 -9.43 17.68 4.38
CA VAL A 150 -8.36 17.30 3.44
C VAL A 150 -8.27 15.78 3.38
N ALA A 151 -8.25 15.24 2.17
CA ALA A 151 -7.83 13.87 1.92
C ALA A 151 -6.42 13.91 1.35
N LEU A 152 -5.46 13.35 2.07
CA LEU A 152 -4.07 13.24 1.65
C LEU A 152 -3.81 11.79 1.21
N PHE A 153 -3.36 11.61 -0.03
CA PHE A 153 -2.92 10.33 -0.56
C PHE A 153 -1.39 10.34 -0.65
N ALA A 154 -0.76 9.60 0.24
CA ALA A 154 0.69 9.53 0.33
C ALA A 154 1.25 8.45 -0.59
N ASP A 155 2.34 8.74 -1.26
CA ASP A 155 3.13 7.79 -2.04
C ASP A 155 4.30 7.26 -1.18
N LYS A 156 4.83 6.09 -1.54
CA LYS A 156 6.05 5.50 -0.96
C LYS A 156 5.99 5.21 0.54
N GLU A 157 4.80 4.97 1.09
CA GLU A 157 4.64 4.59 2.49
C GLU A 157 5.48 3.35 2.81
N GLU A 158 5.39 2.30 2.00
CA GLU A 158 6.01 0.99 2.16
C GLU A 158 7.56 0.98 2.15
N ILE A 159 8.15 2.06 1.68
CA ILE A 159 9.60 2.23 1.71
C ILE A 159 10.04 3.33 2.68
N GLY A 160 9.17 3.70 3.62
CA GLY A 160 9.45 4.65 4.70
C GLY A 160 9.03 6.09 4.40
N SER A 161 8.04 6.29 3.53
CA SER A 161 7.47 7.63 3.21
C SER A 161 8.52 8.64 2.73
N VAL A 162 9.53 8.16 2.03
CA VAL A 162 10.67 8.96 1.55
C VAL A 162 10.43 9.60 0.18
N GLY A 163 11.33 10.51 -0.21
CA GLY A 163 11.26 11.21 -1.49
C GLY A 163 10.30 12.39 -1.47
N ASN A 164 10.20 13.05 -2.61
CA ASN A 164 9.42 14.30 -2.76
C ASN A 164 7.90 14.09 -2.85
N THR A 165 7.45 12.86 -2.99
CA THR A 165 6.03 12.45 -3.01
C THR A 165 5.59 11.73 -1.72
N GLY A 166 6.54 11.36 -0.87
CA GLY A 166 6.26 10.76 0.44
C GLY A 166 5.82 11.79 1.48
N VAL A 167 5.16 11.35 2.54
CA VAL A 167 4.65 12.24 3.62
C VAL A 167 5.77 12.99 4.34
N GLN A 168 7.00 12.47 4.36
CA GLN A 168 8.14 13.17 4.96
C GLN A 168 8.60 14.40 4.16
N SER A 169 8.10 14.59 2.93
CA SER A 169 8.42 15.79 2.14
C SER A 169 7.72 17.03 2.70
N SER A 170 8.16 18.19 2.30
CA SER A 170 7.50 19.46 2.66
C SER A 170 6.17 19.69 1.90
N TYR A 171 5.81 18.84 0.95
CA TYR A 171 4.67 19.05 0.05
C TYR A 171 3.36 19.34 0.81
N PHE A 172 3.03 18.53 1.81
CA PHE A 172 1.78 18.73 2.56
C PHE A 172 1.80 19.98 3.46
N PRO A 173 2.85 20.24 4.27
CA PRO A 173 2.98 21.52 4.97
C PRO A 173 2.95 22.73 4.05
N ASP A 174 3.63 22.69 2.90
CA ASP A 174 3.64 23.76 1.92
C ASP A 174 2.24 24.01 1.33
N PHE A 175 1.51 22.95 1.00
CA PHE A 175 0.11 23.04 0.55
C PHE A 175 -0.79 23.74 1.59
N ILE A 176 -0.64 23.39 2.87
CA ILE A 176 -1.39 24.06 3.95
C ILE A 176 -0.96 25.53 4.10
N ALA A 177 0.34 25.83 3.96
CA ALA A 177 0.84 27.20 4.00
C ALA A 177 0.27 28.06 2.87
N GLU A 178 0.20 27.53 1.64
CA GLU A 178 -0.44 28.20 0.50
C GLU A 178 -1.93 28.49 0.77
N LEU A 179 -2.68 27.53 1.31
CA LEU A 179 -4.08 27.77 1.68
C LEU A 179 -4.23 28.86 2.73
N LEU A 180 -3.32 28.93 3.71
CA LEU A 180 -3.31 29.97 4.73
C LEU A 180 -2.96 31.34 4.14
N SER A 181 -1.99 31.40 3.23
CA SER A 181 -1.60 32.60 2.51
C SER A 181 -2.78 33.21 1.72
N LEU A 182 -3.55 32.36 1.03
CA LEU A 182 -4.78 32.78 0.35
C LEU A 182 -5.82 33.41 1.29
N GLN A 183 -5.74 33.12 2.59
CA GLN A 183 -6.58 33.69 3.64
C GLN A 183 -5.95 34.90 4.32
N GLY A 184 -4.76 35.33 3.90
CA GLY A 184 -4.02 36.44 4.48
C GLY A 184 -3.18 36.08 5.72
N HIS A 185 -2.84 34.82 5.88
CA HIS A 185 -2.06 34.28 7.01
C HIS A 185 -0.67 33.80 6.57
N ASP A 186 0.24 34.71 6.19
CA ASP A 186 1.56 34.41 5.65
C ASP A 186 2.65 34.08 6.68
N GLN A 187 2.35 34.20 7.96
CA GLN A 187 3.34 33.93 9.00
C GLN A 187 3.44 32.45 9.33
N GLU A 188 4.65 31.91 9.45
CA GLU A 188 4.93 30.49 9.75
C GLU A 188 4.17 29.98 11.01
N ILE A 189 3.93 30.84 11.98
CA ILE A 189 3.20 30.46 13.20
C ILE A 189 1.76 29.98 12.91
N TRP A 190 1.13 30.48 11.85
CA TRP A 190 -0.21 30.02 11.46
C TRP A 190 -0.19 28.59 10.95
N LEU A 191 0.82 28.20 10.15
CA LEU A 191 1.00 26.83 9.73
C LEU A 191 1.13 25.91 10.93
N ARG A 192 2.03 26.22 11.87
CA ARG A 192 2.27 25.40 13.06
C ARG A 192 1.02 25.28 13.95
N ARG A 193 0.25 26.36 14.08
CA ARG A 193 -1.02 26.34 14.83
C ARG A 193 -2.08 25.51 14.12
N THR A 194 -2.18 25.61 12.80
CA THR A 194 -3.13 24.84 12.00
C THR A 194 -2.84 23.35 12.12
N LEU A 195 -1.60 22.92 11.92
CA LEU A 195 -1.22 21.52 12.09
C LEU A 195 -1.49 21.00 13.50
N ARG A 196 -1.15 21.77 14.54
CA ARG A 196 -1.41 21.40 15.94
C ARG A 196 -2.91 21.28 16.27
N ASN A 197 -3.76 22.01 15.59
CA ASN A 197 -5.21 21.96 15.77
C ASN A 197 -5.90 21.00 14.78
N SER A 198 -5.11 20.26 14.00
CA SER A 198 -5.61 19.28 13.04
C SER A 198 -5.78 17.93 13.69
N GLU A 199 -6.82 17.23 13.28
CA GLU A 199 -7.14 15.86 13.67
C GLU A 199 -7.03 14.98 12.44
N VAL A 200 -6.31 13.87 12.55
CA VAL A 200 -5.97 13.00 11.42
C VAL A 200 -6.41 11.57 11.70
N LEU A 201 -7.16 11.00 10.78
CA LEU A 201 -7.32 9.56 10.67
C LEU A 201 -6.23 9.08 9.70
N SER A 202 -5.21 8.43 10.23
CA SER A 202 -4.21 7.73 9.43
C SER A 202 -4.85 6.43 8.96
N ALA A 203 -5.41 6.48 7.76
CA ALA A 203 -6.14 5.36 7.21
C ALA A 203 -5.15 4.38 6.59
N ASP A 204 -4.97 3.25 7.27
CA ASP A 204 -4.07 2.18 6.88
C ASP A 204 -4.64 0.84 7.36
N VAL A 205 -4.40 -0.23 6.60
CA VAL A 205 -4.91 -1.56 6.92
C VAL A 205 -4.27 -2.14 8.18
N CYS A 206 -4.97 -3.08 8.82
CA CYS A 206 -4.50 -3.79 9.99
C CYS A 206 -4.44 -5.29 9.74
N ALA A 207 -3.47 -5.99 10.34
CA ALA A 207 -3.37 -7.44 10.19
C ALA A 207 -4.51 -8.13 10.98
N ALA A 208 -5.30 -8.94 10.29
CA ALA A 208 -6.30 -9.78 10.94
C ALA A 208 -5.62 -10.98 11.59
N PHE A 209 -6.13 -11.39 12.77
CA PHE A 209 -5.73 -12.64 13.41
C PHE A 209 -5.91 -13.81 12.44
N ASP A 210 -4.84 -14.56 12.23
CA ASP A 210 -4.84 -15.74 11.38
C ASP A 210 -4.66 -17.01 12.24
N PRO A 211 -5.69 -17.88 12.35
CA PRO A 211 -5.61 -19.08 13.16
C PRO A 211 -4.58 -20.10 12.66
N VAL A 212 -4.16 -20.02 11.39
CA VAL A 212 -3.09 -20.88 10.84
C VAL A 212 -1.73 -20.47 11.38
N PHE A 213 -1.56 -19.19 11.67
CA PHE A 213 -0.33 -18.60 12.20
C PHE A 213 -0.52 -18.02 13.61
N ALA A 214 -1.40 -18.64 14.42
CA ALA A 214 -1.78 -18.14 15.74
C ALA A 214 -0.58 -17.78 16.64
N ASP A 215 0.52 -18.52 16.54
CA ASP A 215 1.74 -18.26 17.30
C ASP A 215 2.41 -16.93 17.00
N ALA A 216 2.11 -16.30 15.87
CA ALA A 216 2.63 -14.97 15.50
C ALA A 216 1.82 -13.82 16.11
N TYR A 217 0.65 -14.08 16.68
CA TYR A 217 -0.29 -13.10 17.17
C TYR A 217 -0.47 -13.18 18.69
N GLU A 218 -0.85 -12.05 19.31
CA GLU A 218 -1.53 -12.03 20.61
C GLU A 218 -3.02 -11.87 20.34
N GLU A 219 -3.78 -12.95 20.48
CA GLU A 219 -5.18 -12.99 20.04
C GLU A 219 -6.06 -11.91 20.68
N GLN A 220 -5.78 -11.55 21.93
CA GLN A 220 -6.59 -10.58 22.68
C GLN A 220 -6.42 -9.15 22.13
N ASN A 221 -5.27 -8.86 21.49
CA ASN A 221 -4.95 -7.55 20.94
C ASN A 221 -4.98 -7.51 19.41
N SER A 222 -5.37 -8.61 18.78
CA SER A 222 -5.40 -8.69 17.32
C SER A 222 -6.76 -8.35 16.76
N ALA A 223 -6.78 -7.60 15.67
CA ALA A 223 -7.99 -7.35 14.89
C ALA A 223 -8.52 -8.65 14.27
N LYS A 224 -9.81 -8.74 14.03
CA LYS A 224 -10.47 -9.89 13.41
C LYS A 224 -11.22 -9.47 12.16
N LEU A 225 -11.19 -10.32 11.13
CA LEU A 225 -12.01 -10.13 9.95
C LEU A 225 -13.50 -10.06 10.32
N GLY A 226 -14.23 -9.09 9.76
CA GLY A 226 -15.66 -8.97 9.97
C GLY A 226 -16.08 -8.24 11.26
N TYR A 227 -15.15 -7.75 12.06
CA TYR A 227 -15.45 -7.04 13.30
C TYR A 227 -15.42 -5.51 13.16
N GLY A 228 -15.44 -5.03 11.92
CA GLY A 228 -15.49 -3.60 11.64
C GLY A 228 -14.10 -2.96 11.55
N ILE A 229 -14.09 -1.63 11.63
CA ILE A 229 -12.89 -0.81 11.52
C ILE A 229 -11.98 -1.05 12.72
N CYS A 230 -10.70 -1.24 12.49
CA CYS A 230 -9.70 -1.36 13.53
C CYS A 230 -9.14 0.03 13.88
N LEU A 231 -9.20 0.40 15.15
CA LEU A 231 -8.49 1.52 15.72
C LEU A 231 -7.20 1.01 16.36
N CYS A 232 -6.06 1.44 15.87
CA CYS A 232 -4.76 1.13 16.47
C CYS A 232 -4.29 2.32 17.29
N LYS A 233 -4.51 2.25 18.61
CA LYS A 233 -4.10 3.33 19.52
C LYS A 233 -2.59 3.52 19.53
N TYR A 234 -1.86 2.42 19.46
CA TYR A 234 -0.41 2.40 19.50
C TYR A 234 0.15 1.65 18.28
N THR A 235 1.02 2.30 17.54
CA THR A 235 1.74 1.71 16.40
C THR A 235 3.24 1.76 16.60
N GLY A 236 3.98 1.03 15.81
CA GLY A 236 5.43 1.05 15.82
C GLY A 236 6.06 -0.35 15.83
N ALA A 237 7.19 -0.49 15.16
CA ALA A 237 7.92 -1.77 15.11
C ALA A 237 8.53 -2.12 16.46
N ARG A 238 8.17 -3.28 17.00
CA ARG A 238 8.57 -3.76 18.31
C ARG A 238 8.31 -2.75 19.43
N GLY A 239 7.25 -1.96 19.27
CA GLY A 239 6.83 -0.94 20.23
C GLY A 239 7.78 0.26 20.35
N LYS A 240 8.67 0.53 19.38
CA LYS A 240 9.68 1.60 19.55
C LYS A 240 10.00 2.44 18.31
N ALA A 241 9.91 1.91 17.11
CA ALA A 241 10.34 2.61 15.90
C ALA A 241 9.15 2.98 15.02
N GLY A 242 9.09 4.24 14.56
CA GLY A 242 7.97 4.77 13.79
C GLY A 242 6.66 4.71 14.56
N SER A 243 6.72 5.01 15.88
CA SER A 243 5.61 4.82 16.80
C SER A 243 4.72 6.05 16.86
N ASN A 244 3.41 5.83 16.91
CA ASN A 244 2.41 6.80 17.33
C ASN A 244 1.65 6.25 18.55
N ASP A 245 1.35 7.09 19.52
CA ASP A 245 0.47 6.80 20.66
C ASP A 245 -0.68 7.80 20.63
N ALA A 246 -1.81 7.40 20.08
CA ALA A 246 -2.98 8.28 19.93
C ALA A 246 -3.48 8.78 21.29
N ASN A 247 -3.78 10.09 21.39
CA ASN A 247 -4.28 10.72 22.60
C ASN A 247 -5.63 10.12 23.03
N ALA A 248 -5.82 9.93 24.34
CA ALA A 248 -7.04 9.34 24.89
C ALA A 248 -8.29 10.16 24.55
N GLU A 249 -8.17 11.49 24.54
CA GLU A 249 -9.24 12.42 24.19
C GLU A 249 -9.68 12.23 22.73
N PHE A 250 -8.73 12.10 21.81
CA PHE A 250 -9.02 11.87 20.40
C PHE A 250 -9.63 10.49 20.18
N MET A 251 -9.08 9.45 20.82
CA MET A 251 -9.67 8.11 20.82
C MET A 251 -11.13 8.11 21.32
N ALA A 252 -11.42 8.83 22.40
CA ALA A 252 -12.77 8.94 22.94
C ALA A 252 -13.72 9.64 21.97
N LYS A 253 -13.25 10.67 21.27
CA LYS A 253 -14.01 11.36 20.22
C LYS A 253 -14.38 10.43 19.07
N ILE A 254 -13.41 9.70 18.51
CA ILE A 254 -13.63 8.77 17.40
C ILE A 254 -14.58 7.65 17.81
N ARG A 255 -14.35 7.04 18.98
CA ARG A 255 -15.25 6.02 19.53
C ARG A 255 -16.69 6.53 19.66
N ARG A 256 -16.89 7.76 20.13
CA ARG A 256 -18.21 8.36 20.22
C ARG A 256 -18.87 8.48 18.85
N ILE A 257 -18.15 8.99 17.86
CA ILE A 257 -18.66 9.13 16.49
C ILE A 257 -19.06 7.77 15.92
N PHE A 258 -18.23 6.75 16.09
CA PHE A 258 -18.54 5.41 15.58
C PHE A 258 -19.79 4.82 16.26
N ASN A 259 -19.91 4.97 17.59
CA ASN A 259 -21.07 4.48 18.32
C ASN A 259 -22.35 5.23 17.94
N GLU A 260 -22.31 6.57 17.81
CA GLU A 260 -23.45 7.38 17.38
C GLU A 260 -23.93 7.10 15.94
N LYS A 261 -22.98 6.66 15.09
CA LYS A 261 -23.24 6.32 13.68
C LYS A 261 -23.43 4.82 13.45
N GLU A 262 -23.44 4.04 14.52
CA GLU A 262 -23.56 2.57 14.46
C GLU A 262 -22.50 1.91 13.54
N VAL A 263 -21.30 2.52 13.46
CA VAL A 263 -20.17 1.95 12.70
C VAL A 263 -19.55 0.85 13.54
N PRO A 264 -19.48 -0.40 13.07
CA PRO A 264 -18.76 -1.47 13.76
C PRO A 264 -17.27 -1.14 13.85
N TRP A 265 -16.68 -1.32 15.03
CA TRP A 265 -15.27 -1.06 15.26
C TRP A 265 -14.68 -1.98 16.31
N GLN A 266 -13.39 -2.15 16.25
CA GLN A 266 -12.58 -2.92 17.18
C GLN A 266 -11.27 -2.19 17.48
N VAL A 267 -10.54 -2.65 18.47
CA VAL A 267 -9.16 -2.23 18.74
C VAL A 267 -8.24 -3.39 18.45
N GLY A 268 -7.09 -3.12 17.84
CA GLY A 268 -6.09 -4.13 17.56
C GLY A 268 -4.70 -3.54 17.43
N GLU A 269 -3.71 -4.42 17.53
CA GLU A 269 -2.31 -4.16 17.26
C GLU A 269 -1.76 -5.22 16.32
N LEU A 270 -0.62 -4.98 15.70
CA LEU A 270 -0.02 -5.87 14.71
C LEU A 270 0.91 -6.87 15.37
N GLY A 271 0.45 -8.12 15.52
CA GLY A 271 1.24 -9.24 16.00
C GLY A 271 1.55 -9.18 17.50
N LYS A 272 2.54 -9.96 17.92
CA LYS A 272 3.05 -9.92 19.31
C LYS A 272 3.99 -8.74 19.50
N VAL A 273 3.98 -8.13 20.68
CA VAL A 273 4.77 -6.93 21.03
C VAL A 273 6.27 -7.07 20.72
N ASP A 274 6.86 -8.21 21.05
CA ASP A 274 8.31 -8.42 20.87
C ASP A 274 8.69 -8.85 19.45
N GLN A 275 7.74 -9.29 18.64
CA GLN A 275 7.98 -9.87 17.31
C GLN A 275 7.34 -9.06 16.18
N GLY A 276 6.24 -8.42 16.47
CA GLY A 276 5.41 -7.73 15.51
C GLY A 276 5.56 -6.22 15.55
N GLY A 277 4.51 -5.57 15.09
CA GLY A 277 4.42 -4.13 14.99
C GLY A 277 4.85 -3.63 13.62
N GLY A 278 4.29 -2.51 13.23
CA GLY A 278 4.62 -1.76 12.01
C GLY A 278 4.45 -0.29 12.29
N GLY A 279 5.27 0.54 11.65
CA GLY A 279 5.05 1.98 11.61
C GLY A 279 4.10 2.31 10.46
N THR A 280 3.38 3.39 10.62
CA THR A 280 2.52 3.99 9.61
C THR A 280 2.92 5.44 9.42
N ILE A 281 2.25 6.19 8.56
CA ILE A 281 2.48 7.64 8.43
C ILE A 281 2.05 8.43 9.68
N ALA A 282 1.36 7.81 10.61
CA ALA A 282 0.80 8.48 11.80
C ALA A 282 1.86 9.21 12.62
N TYR A 283 3.02 8.61 12.85
CA TYR A 283 4.09 9.26 13.63
C TYR A 283 4.59 10.55 12.95
N ILE A 284 4.62 10.59 11.63
CA ILE A 284 5.08 11.77 10.87
C ILE A 284 4.08 12.92 11.03
N MET A 285 2.79 12.61 10.96
CA MET A 285 1.73 13.59 11.19
C MET A 285 1.72 14.08 12.66
N ALA A 286 1.98 13.17 13.59
CA ALA A 286 2.10 13.49 15.01
C ALA A 286 3.31 14.38 15.31
N ASP A 287 4.44 14.20 14.63
CA ASP A 287 5.63 15.06 14.75
C ASP A 287 5.35 16.51 14.32
N TRP A 288 4.38 16.72 13.42
CA TRP A 288 3.90 18.07 13.11
C TRP A 288 2.93 18.65 14.13
N GLY A 289 2.57 17.86 15.15
CA GLY A 289 1.72 18.24 16.26
C GLY A 289 0.24 17.94 16.08
N CYS A 290 -0.15 17.20 15.06
CA CYS A 290 -1.52 16.76 14.84
C CYS A 290 -1.97 15.73 15.90
N ASP A 291 -3.25 15.70 16.23
CA ASP A 291 -3.85 14.56 16.90
C ASP A 291 -4.10 13.45 15.87
N VAL A 292 -3.46 12.29 16.04
CA VAL A 292 -3.48 11.22 15.02
C VAL A 292 -3.87 9.89 15.63
N VAL A 293 -4.70 9.13 14.93
CA VAL A 293 -4.98 7.72 15.22
C VAL A 293 -4.99 6.91 13.92
N ASP A 294 -4.40 5.72 13.96
CA ASP A 294 -4.49 4.76 12.87
C ASP A 294 -5.85 4.07 12.88
N CYS A 295 -6.47 4.03 11.71
CA CYS A 295 -7.85 3.61 11.54
C CYS A 295 -8.06 2.95 10.18
N GLY A 296 -8.23 1.64 10.14
CA GLY A 296 -8.42 0.94 8.86
C GLY A 296 -9.10 -0.40 8.98
N VAL A 297 -9.05 -1.18 7.92
CA VAL A 297 -9.70 -2.48 7.87
C VAL A 297 -8.73 -3.63 8.15
N ALA A 298 -9.22 -4.66 8.83
CA ALA A 298 -8.43 -5.87 9.05
C ALA A 298 -8.40 -6.73 7.78
N MET A 299 -7.21 -7.26 7.44
CA MET A 299 -6.98 -8.05 6.25
C MET A 299 -6.02 -9.21 6.49
N HIS A 300 -6.01 -10.18 5.57
CA HIS A 300 -5.03 -11.26 5.52
C HIS A 300 -4.05 -11.08 4.37
N SER A 301 -2.89 -11.72 4.52
CA SER A 301 -1.82 -11.71 3.51
C SER A 301 -1.31 -10.32 3.16
N MET A 302 -1.34 -9.38 4.11
CA MET A 302 -0.76 -8.04 3.94
C MET A 302 0.66 -8.13 3.38
N HIS A 303 0.99 -7.25 2.44
CA HIS A 303 2.27 -7.22 1.71
C HIS A 303 2.55 -8.44 0.81
N ALA A 304 1.62 -9.38 0.66
CA ALA A 304 1.74 -10.42 -0.35
C ALA A 304 1.35 -9.89 -1.75
N PRO A 305 1.77 -10.56 -2.83
CA PRO A 305 1.31 -10.19 -4.18
C PRO A 305 -0.21 -10.19 -4.34
N LEU A 306 -0.91 -11.01 -3.57
CA LEU A 306 -2.37 -11.07 -3.51
C LEU A 306 -2.80 -11.06 -2.04
N GLU A 307 -3.71 -10.17 -1.73
CA GLU A 307 -4.17 -9.86 -0.38
C GLU A 307 -5.67 -10.08 -0.29
N ILE A 308 -6.18 -10.30 0.93
CA ILE A 308 -7.57 -10.65 1.16
C ILE A 308 -8.17 -9.72 2.19
N CYS A 309 -9.27 -9.05 1.84
CA CYS A 309 -10.11 -8.33 2.78
C CYS A 309 -11.56 -8.82 2.74
N LEU A 310 -12.35 -8.44 3.73
CA LEU A 310 -13.76 -8.79 3.80
C LEU A 310 -14.61 -7.76 3.07
N LEU A 311 -15.51 -8.21 2.21
CA LEU A 311 -16.37 -7.35 1.38
C LEU A 311 -17.27 -6.42 2.22
N TYR A 312 -17.70 -6.85 3.39
CA TYR A 312 -18.67 -6.13 4.23
C TYR A 312 -18.04 -5.16 5.23
N THR A 313 -16.73 -5.18 5.41
CA THR A 313 -16.00 -4.23 6.27
C THR A 313 -15.31 -3.14 5.48
N SER A 314 -15.14 -3.35 4.18
CA SER A 314 -14.80 -2.26 3.28
C SER A 314 -16.07 -1.44 3.02
N PRO A 315 -16.04 -0.12 3.16
CA PRO A 315 -17.14 0.74 2.75
C PRO A 315 -17.26 0.70 1.23
N SER A 316 -17.82 -0.39 0.71
CA SER A 316 -18.22 -0.43 -0.69
C SER A 316 -19.54 0.33 -0.80
N PRO A 317 -19.64 1.37 -1.60
CA PRO A 317 -20.93 1.97 -1.88
C PRO A 317 -21.80 0.91 -2.55
N ARG A 318 -22.95 0.64 -1.95
CA ARG A 318 -24.04 -0.04 -2.64
C ARG A 318 -24.76 0.93 -3.53
#